data_a870942d94153b6541a8b45d7ff46e19
#
_entry.id   a870942d94153b6541a8b45d7ff46e19
#
_cell.length_a   1.000
_cell.length_b   1.000
_cell.length_c   1.000
_cell.angle_alpha   90.00
_cell.angle_beta   90.00
_cell.angle_gamma   90.00
#
_symmetry.space_group_name_H-M   'P 1'
#
loop_
_entity.id
_entity.type
_entity.pdbx_description
1 polymer ?
#
loop_
_entity_poly.entity_id
_entity_poly.type
_entity_poly.pdbx_seq_one_letter_code
_entity_poly.pdbx_strand_id
1 'polypeptide(L)'
;MKLCELRDFPNLRVNKNELLTDNQQFSQYNGPLTGIEVEVENLDDTEIKVEHSWSVTNDGSLRNTGREFISSPSTPNQVEAAINQLYDALPAKSHFSPRTSVHVHLNCRELTLKQIYNIVILYQCFEDLLYDFAGSERKKSIFCVPIGNTQYYNGFKGLMHSGDLYKFWSKYTGLNVKPLNEYGTIEFRHLRGTKDRNVVFTWLHLLYRLYRYATTLESEELETRIKAISQNGNYSNFGNMVFGEYFTLLQSLSFEKKMQEDFAISKLFINNSTKSIMDGRI
;
A
#
# COMPACT_ATOMS: atom_id res chain seq x y z
N MET A 1 10.08 -9.46 -17.50
CA MET A 1 11.11 -9.67 -16.47
C MET A 1 10.49 -9.31 -15.14
N LYS A 2 10.55 -10.17 -14.16
CA LYS A 2 10.03 -9.96 -12.81
C LYS A 2 10.99 -9.09 -12.00
N LEU A 3 10.49 -8.45 -10.95
CA LEU A 3 11.29 -7.58 -10.08
C LEU A 3 12.53 -8.31 -9.53
N CYS A 4 12.35 -9.54 -9.04
CA CYS A 4 13.44 -10.37 -8.50
C CYS A 4 14.50 -10.78 -9.51
N GLU A 5 14.26 -10.61 -10.80
CA GLU A 5 15.20 -10.92 -11.90
C GLU A 5 16.02 -9.70 -12.34
N LEU A 6 15.66 -8.50 -11.88
CA LEU A 6 16.32 -7.25 -12.27
C LEU A 6 17.67 -7.11 -11.55
N ARG A 7 18.69 -6.60 -12.28
CA ARG A 7 20.04 -6.39 -11.72
C ARG A 7 20.07 -5.35 -10.61
N ASP A 8 19.18 -4.38 -10.68
CA ASP A 8 19.13 -3.25 -9.73
C ASP A 8 18.49 -3.61 -8.38
N PHE A 9 17.99 -4.85 -8.23
CA PHE A 9 17.42 -5.37 -6.99
C PHE A 9 18.19 -6.60 -6.48
N PRO A 10 19.51 -6.48 -6.21
CA PRO A 10 20.36 -7.64 -5.87
C PRO A 10 19.95 -8.32 -4.58
N ASN A 11 19.39 -7.58 -3.63
CA ASN A 11 18.95 -8.11 -2.32
C ASN A 11 17.73 -9.02 -2.44
N LEU A 12 16.95 -8.91 -3.52
CA LEU A 12 15.77 -9.77 -3.75
C LEU A 12 16.14 -11.14 -4.34
N ARG A 13 17.41 -11.35 -4.69
CA ARG A 13 17.89 -12.63 -5.25
C ARG A 13 18.19 -13.68 -4.19
N VAL A 14 18.20 -13.29 -2.93
CA VAL A 14 18.58 -14.15 -1.80
C VAL A 14 17.38 -14.96 -1.37
N ASN A 15 17.28 -16.15 -1.82
CA ASN A 15 16.39 -17.27 -1.49
C ASN A 15 15.37 -17.64 -2.57
N LYS A 16 15.87 -18.22 -3.65
CA LYS A 16 15.00 -18.95 -4.59
C LYS A 16 14.12 -20.01 -3.90
N ASN A 17 14.56 -20.58 -2.77
CA ASN A 17 13.81 -21.62 -2.05
C ASN A 17 12.63 -21.03 -1.24
N GLU A 18 12.76 -19.83 -0.68
CA GLU A 18 11.62 -19.12 -0.05
C GLU A 18 10.62 -18.66 -1.10
N LEU A 19 11.10 -18.17 -2.26
CA LEU A 19 10.24 -17.77 -3.38
C LEU A 19 9.45 -18.93 -3.99
N LEU A 20 10.02 -20.17 -4.00
CA LEU A 20 9.32 -21.36 -4.50
C LEU A 20 8.19 -21.80 -3.58
N THR A 21 8.37 -21.70 -2.26
CA THR A 21 7.30 -21.94 -1.29
C THR A 21 6.20 -20.87 -1.39
N ASP A 22 6.57 -19.63 -1.61
CA ASP A 22 5.65 -18.51 -1.84
C ASP A 22 4.80 -18.71 -3.09
N ASN A 23 5.40 -19.15 -4.21
CA ASN A 23 4.69 -19.36 -5.48
C ASN A 23 3.66 -20.51 -5.41
N GLN A 24 3.92 -21.57 -4.66
CA GLN A 24 2.95 -22.67 -4.48
C GLN A 24 1.76 -22.22 -3.61
N GLN A 25 1.99 -21.36 -2.63
CA GLN A 25 0.93 -20.79 -1.78
C GLN A 25 0.12 -19.71 -2.51
N PHE A 26 0.77 -18.92 -3.38
CA PHE A 26 0.14 -17.85 -4.14
C PHE A 26 -0.99 -18.31 -5.06
N SER A 27 -0.89 -19.52 -5.63
CA SER A 27 -1.91 -20.09 -6.51
C SER A 27 -3.19 -20.51 -5.77
N GLN A 28 -3.13 -20.68 -4.46
CA GLN A 28 -4.26 -21.10 -3.62
C GLN A 28 -4.99 -19.96 -2.92
N TYR A 29 -4.37 -18.77 -2.79
CA TYR A 29 -4.90 -17.64 -2.04
C TYR A 29 -5.18 -16.44 -2.94
N ASN A 30 -6.24 -15.71 -2.65
CA ASN A 30 -6.72 -14.58 -3.46
C ASN A 30 -5.94 -13.27 -3.24
N GLY A 31 -4.71 -13.31 -2.74
CA GLY A 31 -3.91 -12.11 -2.50
C GLY A 31 -2.41 -12.39 -2.38
N PRO A 32 -1.57 -11.34 -2.41
CA PRO A 32 -0.13 -11.44 -2.23
C PRO A 32 0.24 -11.81 -0.79
N LEU A 33 1.45 -12.36 -0.57
CA LEU A 33 2.04 -12.37 0.76
C LEU A 33 2.04 -10.96 1.34
N THR A 34 1.67 -10.86 2.60
CA THR A 34 1.42 -9.59 3.26
C THR A 34 2.17 -9.54 4.59
N GLY A 35 2.88 -8.44 4.84
CA GLY A 35 3.38 -8.04 6.15
C GLY A 35 2.54 -6.89 6.68
N ILE A 36 2.36 -6.86 8.01
CA ILE A 36 1.64 -5.78 8.69
C ILE A 36 2.52 -5.25 9.82
N GLU A 37 2.53 -3.93 9.95
CA GLU A 37 3.09 -3.22 11.10
C GLU A 37 1.94 -2.53 11.81
N VAL A 38 1.82 -2.75 13.13
CA VAL A 38 0.75 -2.16 13.97
C VAL A 38 1.40 -1.35 15.08
N GLU A 39 1.17 -0.05 15.07
CA GLU A 39 1.68 0.88 16.08
C GLU A 39 0.64 1.05 17.20
N VAL A 40 1.09 0.88 18.47
CA VAL A 40 0.24 0.96 19.64
C VAL A 40 0.95 1.73 20.74
N GLU A 41 0.22 2.60 21.44
CA GLU A 41 0.72 3.38 22.60
C GLU A 41 0.13 2.89 23.93
N ASN A 42 0.64 3.37 25.06
CA ASN A 42 0.22 3.02 26.43
C ASN A 42 0.34 1.53 26.76
N LEU A 43 1.43 0.91 26.40
CA LEU A 43 1.61 -0.52 26.62
C LEU A 43 2.19 -0.87 27.99
N ASP A 44 2.64 0.10 28.79
CA ASP A 44 3.48 -0.09 29.99
C ASP A 44 4.66 -1.05 29.74
N ASP A 45 5.41 -1.38 30.79
CA ASP A 45 6.48 -2.38 30.74
C ASP A 45 5.95 -3.84 30.76
N THR A 46 4.66 -4.04 30.57
CA THR A 46 4.08 -5.39 30.50
C THR A 46 4.51 -6.05 29.20
N GLU A 47 5.18 -7.17 29.30
CA GLU A 47 5.56 -8.00 28.17
C GLU A 47 4.29 -8.51 27.49
N ILE A 48 4.00 -8.00 26.28
CA ILE A 48 2.91 -8.50 25.47
C ILE A 48 3.39 -9.79 24.82
N LYS A 49 2.82 -10.90 25.27
CA LYS A 49 3.13 -12.22 24.72
C LYS A 49 2.41 -12.37 23.36
N VAL A 50 3.15 -12.11 22.31
CA VAL A 50 2.74 -12.45 20.94
C VAL A 50 3.47 -13.70 20.48
N GLU A 51 2.82 -14.49 19.63
CA GLU A 51 3.46 -15.69 19.08
C GLU A 51 4.57 -15.36 18.06
N HIS A 52 5.26 -16.37 17.57
CA HIS A 52 6.44 -16.27 16.69
C HIS A 52 6.20 -15.54 15.35
N SER A 53 4.95 -15.23 15.00
CA SER A 53 4.62 -14.45 13.81
C SER A 53 4.87 -12.96 13.94
N TRP A 54 5.12 -12.47 15.16
CA TRP A 54 5.33 -11.06 15.46
C TRP A 54 6.71 -10.77 16.03
N SER A 55 7.35 -9.72 15.55
CA SER A 55 8.44 -9.03 16.22
C SER A 55 7.96 -7.72 16.79
N VAL A 56 8.56 -7.30 17.91
CA VAL A 56 8.19 -6.07 18.63
C VAL A 56 9.39 -5.13 18.64
N THR A 57 9.19 -3.91 18.15
CA THR A 57 10.23 -2.90 18.05
C THR A 57 9.83 -1.60 18.75
N ASN A 58 10.83 -0.78 19.07
CA ASN A 58 10.62 0.58 19.53
C ASN A 58 10.53 1.50 18.34
N ASP A 59 9.48 2.32 18.27
CA ASP A 59 9.41 3.44 17.32
C ASP A 59 9.46 4.77 18.08
N GLY A 60 10.45 5.59 17.75
CA GLY A 60 10.68 6.90 18.40
C GLY A 60 9.59 7.93 18.08
N SER A 61 8.67 7.68 17.14
CA SER A 61 7.53 8.54 16.87
C SER A 61 6.38 8.35 17.85
N LEU A 62 6.32 7.20 18.53
CA LEU A 62 5.28 6.82 19.47
C LEU A 62 5.55 7.38 20.88
N ARG A 63 4.49 7.54 21.65
CA ARG A 63 4.52 8.06 23.04
C ARG A 63 4.13 6.96 24.05
N ASN A 64 4.37 7.25 25.31
CA ASN A 64 3.86 6.48 26.45
C ASN A 64 4.13 4.97 26.30
N THR A 65 5.42 4.59 26.23
CA THR A 65 5.82 3.18 26.05
C THR A 65 5.20 2.52 24.81
N GLY A 66 5.07 3.29 23.72
CA GLY A 66 4.56 2.77 22.45
C GLY A 66 5.51 1.73 21.83
N ARG A 67 4.92 0.80 21.10
CA ARG A 67 5.62 -0.26 20.36
C ARG A 67 5.02 -0.42 18.98
N GLU A 68 5.86 -0.86 18.08
CA GLU A 68 5.48 -1.32 16.76
C GLU A 68 5.55 -2.85 16.71
N PHE A 69 4.47 -3.48 16.30
CA PHE A 69 4.34 -4.92 16.11
C PHE A 69 4.44 -5.21 14.63
N ILE A 70 5.46 -5.97 14.22
CA ILE A 70 5.76 -6.29 12.83
C ILE A 70 5.51 -7.78 12.61
N SER A 71 4.56 -8.12 11.73
CA SER A 71 4.27 -9.51 11.40
C SER A 71 5.32 -10.10 10.43
N SER A 72 5.51 -11.40 10.50
CA SER A 72 6.17 -12.13 9.42
C SER A 72 5.32 -12.06 8.15
N PRO A 73 5.92 -12.02 6.93
CA PRO A 73 5.18 -12.13 5.68
C PRO A 73 4.35 -13.41 5.65
N SER A 74 3.05 -13.28 5.42
CA SER A 74 2.10 -14.37 5.56
C SER A 74 1.03 -14.33 4.47
N THR A 75 0.35 -15.45 4.25
CA THR A 75 -0.84 -15.49 3.38
C THR A 75 -1.99 -14.69 3.98
N PRO A 76 -2.97 -14.23 3.18
CA PRO A 76 -4.08 -13.42 3.69
C PRO A 76 -4.79 -14.03 4.91
N ASN A 77 -5.08 -15.34 4.90
CA ASN A 77 -5.73 -16.00 6.03
C ASN A 77 -4.85 -16.05 7.29
N GLN A 78 -3.53 -16.24 7.12
CA GLN A 78 -2.58 -16.22 8.24
C GLN A 78 -2.42 -14.81 8.82
N VAL A 79 -2.46 -13.78 7.97
CA VAL A 79 -2.44 -12.36 8.41
C VAL A 79 -3.67 -12.05 9.26
N GLU A 80 -4.86 -12.47 8.84
CA GLU A 80 -6.08 -12.28 9.63
C GLU A 80 -6.00 -12.99 10.99
N ALA A 81 -5.47 -14.22 11.01
CA ALA A 81 -5.24 -14.96 12.27
C ALA A 81 -4.22 -14.23 13.17
N ALA A 82 -3.12 -13.74 12.60
CA ALA A 82 -2.10 -12.99 13.33
C ALA A 82 -2.67 -11.67 13.91
N ILE A 83 -3.49 -10.93 13.16
CA ILE A 83 -4.17 -9.73 13.65
C ILE A 83 -5.08 -10.07 14.82
N ASN A 84 -5.91 -11.10 14.69
CA ASN A 84 -6.78 -11.54 15.79
C ASN A 84 -5.97 -11.82 17.06
N GLN A 85 -4.89 -12.57 16.94
CA GLN A 85 -4.02 -12.90 18.06
C GLN A 85 -3.40 -11.65 18.71
N LEU A 86 -2.86 -10.72 17.92
CA LEU A 86 -2.31 -9.48 18.45
C LEU A 86 -3.37 -8.68 19.21
N TYR A 87 -4.53 -8.46 18.59
CA TYR A 87 -5.60 -7.65 19.19
C TYR A 87 -6.18 -8.27 20.45
N ASP A 88 -6.22 -9.60 20.54
CA ASP A 88 -6.65 -10.32 21.74
C ASP A 88 -5.60 -10.24 22.86
N ALA A 89 -4.31 -10.10 22.53
CA ALA A 89 -3.21 -9.97 23.48
C ALA A 89 -3.00 -8.51 23.97
N LEU A 90 -3.54 -7.51 23.27
CA LEU A 90 -3.36 -6.11 23.65
C LEU A 90 -4.08 -5.78 24.97
N PRO A 91 -3.40 -5.11 25.94
CA PRO A 91 -4.03 -4.63 27.15
C PRO A 91 -5.21 -3.70 26.90
N ALA A 92 -6.23 -3.72 27.76
CA ALA A 92 -7.42 -2.86 27.64
C ALA A 92 -7.10 -1.35 27.55
N LYS A 93 -5.99 -0.92 28.19
CA LYS A 93 -5.49 0.47 28.19
C LYS A 93 -4.74 0.86 26.93
N SER A 94 -4.43 -0.09 26.02
CA SER A 94 -3.77 0.20 24.77
C SER A 94 -4.46 1.33 24.03
N HIS A 95 -3.66 2.24 23.48
CA HIS A 95 -4.17 3.45 22.84
C HIS A 95 -3.71 3.55 21.39
N PHE A 96 -4.65 3.94 20.54
CA PHE A 96 -4.41 4.25 19.15
C PHE A 96 -4.64 5.74 18.95
N SER A 97 -3.57 6.51 19.02
CA SER A 97 -3.62 7.97 18.86
C SER A 97 -3.58 8.37 17.37
N PRO A 98 -3.75 9.64 17.02
CA PRO A 98 -3.51 10.11 15.66
C PRO A 98 -2.07 9.93 15.14
N ARG A 99 -1.14 9.53 16.03
CA ARG A 99 0.25 9.21 15.67
C ARG A 99 0.42 7.78 15.22
N THR A 100 -0.42 6.87 15.74
CA THR A 100 -0.34 5.45 15.42
C THR A 100 -0.95 5.17 14.06
N SER A 101 -0.40 4.19 13.39
CA SER A 101 -0.84 3.71 12.09
C SER A 101 -0.81 2.19 12.00
N VAL A 102 -1.42 1.69 10.95
CA VAL A 102 -1.24 0.31 10.48
C VAL A 102 -0.65 0.39 9.08
N HIS A 103 0.56 -0.12 8.92
CA HIS A 103 1.20 -0.24 7.61
C HIS A 103 0.98 -1.62 7.03
N VAL A 104 0.79 -1.68 5.73
CA VAL A 104 0.58 -2.94 5.01
C VAL A 104 1.58 -3.06 3.88
N HIS A 105 2.40 -4.11 3.92
CA HIS A 105 3.34 -4.47 2.88
C HIS A 105 2.75 -5.57 2.00
N LEU A 106 2.67 -5.34 0.69
CA LEU A 106 2.26 -6.34 -0.28
C LEU A 106 3.45 -6.80 -1.12
N ASN A 107 3.66 -8.11 -1.20
CA ASN A 107 4.75 -8.70 -1.96
C ASN A 107 4.64 -8.42 -3.46
N CYS A 108 5.70 -7.90 -4.05
CA CYS A 108 5.82 -7.57 -5.47
C CYS A 108 6.98 -8.28 -6.18
N ARG A 109 7.69 -9.20 -5.53
CA ARG A 109 8.90 -9.85 -6.05
C ARG A 109 8.66 -10.54 -7.39
N GLU A 110 7.49 -11.15 -7.55
CA GLU A 110 7.08 -11.87 -8.75
C GLU A 110 6.41 -10.99 -9.81
N LEU A 111 6.19 -9.71 -9.51
CA LEU A 111 5.59 -8.76 -10.44
C LEU A 111 6.63 -8.20 -11.43
N THR A 112 6.16 -7.86 -12.59
CA THR A 112 6.90 -7.04 -13.55
C THR A 112 6.84 -5.56 -13.17
N LEU A 113 7.76 -4.75 -13.68
CA LEU A 113 7.69 -3.29 -13.49
C LEU A 113 6.39 -2.69 -14.05
N LYS A 114 5.84 -3.25 -15.13
CA LYS A 114 4.54 -2.83 -15.68
C LYS A 114 3.40 -3.07 -14.68
N GLN A 115 3.38 -4.21 -14.00
CA GLN A 115 2.36 -4.50 -12.99
C GLN A 115 2.49 -3.59 -11.76
N ILE A 116 3.72 -3.29 -11.33
CA ILE A 116 3.98 -2.33 -10.25
C ILE A 116 3.52 -0.93 -10.68
N TYR A 117 3.83 -0.52 -11.91
CA TYR A 117 3.31 0.71 -12.51
C TYR A 117 1.78 0.77 -12.45
N ASN A 118 1.11 -0.31 -12.84
CA ASN A 118 -0.34 -0.40 -12.78
C ASN A 118 -0.90 -0.21 -11.36
N ILE A 119 -0.24 -0.79 -10.34
CA ILE A 119 -0.65 -0.63 -8.94
C ILE A 119 -0.59 0.85 -8.54
N VAL A 120 0.51 1.54 -8.86
CA VAL A 120 0.67 2.96 -8.48
C VAL A 120 -0.35 3.85 -9.21
N ILE A 121 -0.56 3.64 -10.50
CA ILE A 121 -1.53 4.42 -11.29
C ILE A 121 -2.97 4.16 -10.82
N LEU A 122 -3.31 2.90 -10.55
CA LEU A 122 -4.64 2.55 -10.06
C LEU A 122 -4.87 3.09 -8.65
N TYR A 123 -3.87 3.00 -7.76
CA TYR A 123 -3.92 3.61 -6.44
C TYR A 123 -4.21 5.10 -6.55
N GLN A 124 -3.50 5.82 -7.43
CA GLN A 124 -3.72 7.26 -7.62
C GLN A 124 -5.15 7.59 -8.06
N CYS A 125 -5.81 6.72 -8.85
CA CYS A 125 -7.21 6.92 -9.22
C CYS A 125 -8.18 6.92 -8.02
N PHE A 126 -7.79 6.36 -6.89
CA PHE A 126 -8.62 6.19 -5.71
C PHE A 126 -7.97 6.74 -4.44
N GLU A 127 -6.88 7.49 -4.54
CA GLU A 127 -6.09 7.92 -3.40
C GLU A 127 -6.93 8.67 -2.37
N ASP A 128 -7.74 9.61 -2.80
CA ASP A 128 -8.59 10.42 -1.92
C ASP A 128 -9.66 9.58 -1.20
N LEU A 129 -10.26 8.62 -1.89
CA LEU A 129 -11.25 7.72 -1.28
C LEU A 129 -10.61 6.75 -0.28
N LEU A 130 -9.41 6.25 -0.61
CA LEU A 130 -8.65 5.39 0.30
C LEU A 130 -8.25 6.14 1.57
N TYR A 131 -7.87 7.43 1.46
CA TYR A 131 -7.62 8.27 2.63
C TYR A 131 -8.88 8.55 3.45
N ASP A 132 -10.04 8.72 2.81
CA ASP A 132 -11.29 8.91 3.56
C ASP A 132 -11.61 7.68 4.42
N PHE A 133 -11.38 6.48 3.91
CA PHE A 133 -11.54 5.24 4.67
C PHE A 133 -10.46 5.10 5.75
N ALA A 134 -9.21 5.37 5.41
CA ALA A 134 -8.06 5.21 6.31
C ALA A 134 -8.06 6.21 7.47
N GLY A 135 -8.76 7.32 7.33
CA GLY A 135 -8.83 8.47 8.24
C GLY A 135 -8.45 9.73 7.47
N SER A 136 -9.44 10.61 7.24
CA SER A 136 -9.24 11.82 6.42
C SER A 136 -8.20 12.78 7.01
N GLU A 137 -7.97 12.75 8.32
CA GLU A 137 -6.93 13.50 9.02
C GLU A 137 -5.52 13.09 8.60
N ARG A 138 -5.36 11.85 8.11
CA ARG A 138 -4.07 11.30 7.64
C ARG A 138 -3.53 12.06 6.41
N LYS A 139 -4.39 12.68 5.60
CA LYS A 139 -3.97 13.54 4.48
C LYS A 139 -3.07 14.71 4.90
N LYS A 140 -3.14 15.11 6.18
CA LYS A 140 -2.33 16.20 6.74
C LYS A 140 -1.10 15.70 7.50
N SER A 141 -0.89 14.39 7.57
CA SER A 141 0.26 13.80 8.24
C SER A 141 1.50 13.90 7.37
N ILE A 142 2.60 14.35 7.95
CA ILE A 142 3.91 14.36 7.29
C ILE A 142 4.50 12.97 7.12
N PHE A 143 3.93 11.94 7.77
CA PHE A 143 4.39 10.56 7.74
C PHE A 143 3.70 9.70 6.67
N CYS A 144 2.66 10.24 6.02
CA CYS A 144 1.94 9.56 4.95
C CYS A 144 1.31 10.58 3.97
N VAL A 145 2.15 11.41 3.36
CA VAL A 145 1.70 12.44 2.40
C VAL A 145 1.04 11.78 1.18
N PRO A 146 -0.14 12.24 0.72
CA PRO A 146 -0.72 11.76 -0.53
C PRO A 146 0.26 11.92 -1.70
N ILE A 147 0.40 10.90 -2.54
CA ILE A 147 1.32 10.99 -3.70
C ILE A 147 0.85 12.02 -4.72
N GLY A 148 -0.46 12.26 -4.80
CA GLY A 148 -1.05 13.34 -5.59
C GLY A 148 -0.59 14.75 -5.19
N ASN A 149 -0.16 14.95 -3.94
CA ASN A 149 0.41 16.20 -3.44
C ASN A 149 1.91 16.35 -3.69
N THR A 150 2.53 15.37 -4.34
CA THR A 150 3.95 15.38 -4.69
C THR A 150 4.12 15.71 -6.17
N GLN A 151 5.37 15.85 -6.60
CA GLN A 151 5.70 16.03 -8.02
C GLN A 151 6.18 14.71 -8.68
N TYR A 152 5.89 13.55 -8.10
CA TYR A 152 6.35 12.25 -8.62
C TYR A 152 5.80 11.91 -10.00
N TYR A 153 4.65 12.52 -10.40
CA TYR A 153 4.15 12.41 -11.77
C TYR A 153 5.14 12.95 -12.82
N ASN A 154 6.08 13.83 -12.43
CA ASN A 154 7.12 14.30 -13.32
C ASN A 154 8.16 13.18 -13.56
N GLY A 155 8.13 12.60 -14.77
CA GLY A 155 9.05 11.54 -15.15
C GLY A 155 8.73 10.14 -14.62
N PHE A 156 7.59 9.95 -13.96
CA PHE A 156 7.19 8.68 -13.35
C PHE A 156 7.31 7.49 -14.32
N LYS A 157 6.76 7.60 -15.51
CA LYS A 157 6.78 6.54 -16.53
C LYS A 157 8.22 6.16 -16.92
N GLY A 158 9.09 7.14 -17.09
CA GLY A 158 10.51 6.92 -17.38
C GLY A 158 11.25 6.23 -16.23
N LEU A 159 11.01 6.68 -14.99
CA LEU A 159 11.61 6.08 -13.79
C LEU A 159 11.15 4.64 -13.57
N MET A 160 9.89 4.32 -13.86
CA MET A 160 9.39 2.95 -13.81
C MET A 160 10.04 2.06 -14.85
N HIS A 161 10.26 2.55 -16.07
CA HIS A 161 10.93 1.77 -17.11
C HIS A 161 12.41 1.54 -16.82
N SER A 162 13.09 2.49 -16.17
CA SER A 162 14.50 2.33 -15.78
C SER A 162 14.70 1.54 -14.49
N GLY A 163 13.64 1.29 -13.72
CA GLY A 163 13.73 0.66 -12.40
C GLY A 163 14.25 1.60 -11.30
N ASP A 164 14.36 2.90 -11.56
CA ASP A 164 14.95 3.87 -10.63
C ASP A 164 13.96 4.52 -9.66
N LEU A 165 12.66 4.20 -9.80
CA LEU A 165 11.59 4.88 -9.06
C LEU A 165 11.84 4.94 -7.54
N TYR A 166 12.27 3.82 -6.94
CA TYR A 166 12.50 3.73 -5.50
C TYR A 166 13.60 4.68 -5.00
N LYS A 167 14.55 5.07 -5.84
CA LYS A 167 15.64 5.97 -5.46
C LYS A 167 15.14 7.37 -5.13
N PHE A 168 14.13 7.84 -5.86
CA PHE A 168 13.60 9.20 -5.77
C PHE A 168 12.33 9.31 -4.93
N TRP A 169 11.72 8.18 -4.54
CA TRP A 169 10.49 8.18 -3.76
C TRP A 169 10.75 8.50 -2.29
N SER A 170 9.85 9.25 -1.65
CA SER A 170 9.90 9.46 -0.20
C SER A 170 9.24 8.29 0.54
N LYS A 171 9.86 7.82 1.62
CA LYS A 171 9.24 6.84 2.51
C LYS A 171 8.00 7.37 3.24
N TYR A 172 7.80 8.67 3.25
CA TYR A 172 6.72 9.35 3.97
C TYR A 172 5.49 9.62 3.09
N THR A 173 5.26 8.84 2.06
CA THR A 173 4.04 8.88 1.25
C THR A 173 3.07 7.80 1.69
N GLY A 174 1.76 8.02 1.47
CA GLY A 174 0.72 7.04 1.77
C GLY A 174 0.95 5.71 1.06
N LEU A 175 1.33 5.77 -0.22
CA LEU A 175 1.91 4.64 -0.96
C LEU A 175 3.41 4.82 -1.05
N ASN A 176 4.18 3.95 -0.42
CA ASN A 176 5.64 3.97 -0.41
C ASN A 176 6.20 2.80 -1.24
N VAL A 177 7.01 3.13 -2.26
CA VAL A 177 7.64 2.14 -3.14
C VAL A 177 9.11 1.87 -2.79
N LYS A 178 9.69 2.57 -1.80
CA LYS A 178 11.08 2.33 -1.38
C LYS A 178 11.36 0.89 -0.95
N PRO A 179 10.45 0.20 -0.25
CA PRO A 179 10.65 -1.17 0.17
C PRO A 179 10.79 -2.17 -1.00
N LEU A 180 10.48 -1.77 -2.24
CA LEU A 180 10.76 -2.61 -3.43
C LEU A 180 12.22 -3.02 -3.51
N ASN A 181 13.15 -2.12 -3.13
CA ASN A 181 14.59 -2.38 -3.22
C ASN A 181 15.08 -3.33 -2.13
N GLU A 182 14.50 -3.28 -0.95
CA GLU A 182 15.00 -4.01 0.22
C GLU A 182 14.21 -5.30 0.45
N TYR A 183 12.88 -5.19 0.44
CA TYR A 183 11.98 -6.30 0.78
C TYR A 183 11.20 -6.84 -0.42
N GLY A 184 11.24 -6.16 -1.58
CA GLY A 184 10.41 -6.51 -2.74
C GLY A 184 8.92 -6.26 -2.52
N THR A 185 8.57 -5.30 -1.67
CA THR A 185 7.20 -4.96 -1.33
C THR A 185 6.86 -3.52 -1.67
N ILE A 186 5.58 -3.24 -1.85
CA ILE A 186 5.03 -1.89 -1.73
C ILE A 186 4.35 -1.76 -0.38
N GLU A 187 4.38 -0.56 0.20
CA GLU A 187 3.88 -0.28 1.55
C GLU A 187 2.76 0.76 1.49
N PHE A 188 1.63 0.46 2.14
CA PHE A 188 0.51 1.38 2.34
C PHE A 188 0.52 1.85 3.79
N ARG A 189 0.82 3.15 4.01
CA ARG A 189 1.14 3.72 5.33
C ARG A 189 0.02 4.53 5.96
N HIS A 190 -1.09 4.71 5.30
CA HIS A 190 -2.06 5.74 5.69
C HIS A 190 -3.24 5.25 6.54
N LEU A 191 -3.42 3.94 6.77
CA LEU A 191 -4.46 3.50 7.70
C LEU A 191 -4.12 3.99 9.13
N ARG A 192 -5.07 4.72 9.73
CA ARG A 192 -4.94 5.14 11.13
C ARG A 192 -4.91 3.92 12.06
N GLY A 193 -4.19 4.03 13.17
CA GLY A 193 -4.30 3.07 14.26
C GLY A 193 -5.75 2.97 14.77
N THR A 194 -6.22 1.78 15.03
CA THR A 194 -7.60 1.52 15.44
C THR A 194 -7.69 0.33 16.39
N LYS A 195 -8.67 0.36 17.32
CA LYS A 195 -9.02 -0.80 18.17
C LYS A 195 -9.94 -1.80 17.46
N ASP A 196 -10.55 -1.39 16.35
CA ASP A 196 -11.46 -2.23 15.58
C ASP A 196 -10.68 -3.01 14.51
N ARG A 197 -10.44 -4.29 14.77
CA ARG A 197 -9.77 -5.19 13.83
C ARG A 197 -10.54 -5.36 12.51
N ASN A 198 -11.86 -5.17 12.50
CA ASN A 198 -12.65 -5.29 11.27
C ASN A 198 -12.31 -4.15 10.27
N VAL A 199 -11.93 -2.98 10.78
CA VAL A 199 -11.43 -1.89 9.92
C VAL A 199 -10.12 -2.32 9.25
N VAL A 200 -9.23 -3.00 9.99
CA VAL A 200 -7.97 -3.52 9.43
C VAL A 200 -8.24 -4.61 8.38
N PHE A 201 -9.16 -5.54 8.65
CA PHE A 201 -9.54 -6.57 7.67
C PHE A 201 -10.16 -5.97 6.41
N THR A 202 -11.07 -5.02 6.56
CA THR A 202 -11.67 -4.31 5.41
C THR A 202 -10.59 -3.58 4.60
N TRP A 203 -9.63 -2.94 5.27
CA TRP A 203 -8.51 -2.29 4.62
C TRP A 203 -7.67 -3.27 3.79
N LEU A 204 -7.33 -4.42 4.35
CA LEU A 204 -6.62 -5.48 3.63
C LEU A 204 -7.39 -5.93 2.39
N HIS A 205 -8.70 -6.16 2.51
CA HIS A 205 -9.53 -6.57 1.36
C HIS A 205 -9.54 -5.50 0.25
N LEU A 206 -9.64 -4.22 0.61
CA LEU A 206 -9.54 -3.12 -0.36
C LEU A 206 -8.20 -3.15 -1.10
N LEU A 207 -7.09 -3.30 -0.36
CA LEU A 207 -5.76 -3.37 -0.96
C LEU A 207 -5.55 -4.61 -1.82
N TYR A 208 -6.04 -5.77 -1.41
CA TYR A 208 -5.95 -7.00 -2.20
C TYR A 208 -6.74 -6.90 -3.51
N ARG A 209 -7.91 -6.30 -3.50
CA ARG A 209 -8.70 -6.07 -4.72
C ARG A 209 -8.02 -5.11 -5.66
N LEU A 210 -7.50 -4.00 -5.16
CA LEU A 210 -6.71 -3.04 -5.94
C LEU A 210 -5.50 -3.73 -6.58
N TYR A 211 -4.71 -4.45 -5.77
CA TYR A 211 -3.54 -5.20 -6.23
C TYR A 211 -3.93 -6.20 -7.33
N ARG A 212 -4.94 -7.03 -7.08
CA ARG A 212 -5.40 -8.04 -8.04
C ARG A 212 -5.84 -7.41 -9.36
N TYR A 213 -6.65 -6.36 -9.30
CA TYR A 213 -7.11 -5.69 -10.52
C TYR A 213 -5.94 -5.11 -11.32
N ALA A 214 -5.02 -4.42 -10.65
CA ALA A 214 -3.84 -3.82 -11.29
C ALA A 214 -2.93 -4.86 -11.95
N THR A 215 -2.76 -6.03 -11.33
CA THR A 215 -1.84 -7.07 -11.82
C THR A 215 -2.42 -7.97 -12.90
N THR A 216 -3.73 -7.93 -13.14
CA THR A 216 -4.39 -8.71 -14.20
C THR A 216 -4.49 -8.00 -15.55
N LEU A 217 -4.18 -6.70 -15.59
CA LEU A 217 -4.28 -5.89 -16.80
C LEU A 217 -2.90 -5.58 -17.39
N GLU A 218 -2.83 -5.50 -18.73
CA GLU A 218 -1.70 -4.86 -19.38
C GLU A 218 -1.75 -3.34 -19.14
N SER A 219 -0.57 -2.69 -19.09
CA SER A 219 -0.49 -1.26 -18.73
C SER A 219 -1.20 -0.37 -19.75
N GLU A 220 -1.08 -0.69 -21.02
CA GLU A 220 -1.72 0.04 -22.12
C GLU A 220 -3.26 -0.06 -22.04
N GLU A 221 -3.78 -1.20 -21.59
CA GLU A 221 -5.21 -1.39 -21.36
C GLU A 221 -5.70 -0.55 -20.18
N LEU A 222 -4.97 -0.58 -19.03
CA LEU A 222 -5.31 0.22 -17.87
C LEU A 222 -5.29 1.71 -18.18
N GLU A 223 -4.23 2.20 -18.85
CA GLU A 223 -4.14 3.60 -19.30
C GLU A 223 -5.31 4.02 -20.17
N THR A 224 -5.71 3.16 -21.10
CA THR A 224 -6.84 3.41 -22.01
C THR A 224 -8.14 3.50 -21.22
N ARG A 225 -8.37 2.59 -20.28
CA ARG A 225 -9.55 2.61 -19.40
C ARG A 225 -9.60 3.89 -18.56
N ILE A 226 -8.50 4.28 -17.92
CA ILE A 226 -8.41 5.49 -17.09
C ILE A 226 -8.74 6.73 -17.93
N LYS A 227 -8.19 6.83 -19.15
CA LYS A 227 -8.47 7.94 -20.07
C LYS A 227 -9.95 8.01 -20.47
N ALA A 228 -10.55 6.86 -20.81
CA ALA A 228 -11.95 6.76 -21.17
C ALA A 228 -12.88 7.16 -20.01
N ILE A 229 -12.61 6.65 -18.80
CA ILE A 229 -13.41 6.97 -17.61
C ILE A 229 -13.28 8.43 -17.22
N SER A 230 -12.08 9.00 -17.32
CA SER A 230 -11.87 10.44 -17.09
C SER A 230 -12.65 11.33 -18.08
N GLN A 231 -13.01 10.82 -19.27
CA GLN A 231 -13.81 11.55 -20.28
C GLN A 231 -15.30 11.41 -20.06
N ASN A 232 -15.77 10.21 -19.70
CA ASN A 232 -17.21 9.90 -19.60
C ASN A 232 -17.77 9.96 -18.17
N GLY A 233 -16.91 10.11 -17.16
CA GLY A 233 -17.32 10.23 -15.75
C GLY A 233 -17.88 8.95 -15.14
N ASN A 234 -17.67 7.77 -15.73
CA ASN A 234 -18.25 6.51 -15.24
C ASN A 234 -17.44 5.93 -14.04
N TYR A 235 -17.19 6.76 -13.03
CA TYR A 235 -16.36 6.44 -11.87
C TYR A 235 -16.94 5.32 -11.00
N SER A 236 -18.26 5.31 -10.78
CA SER A 236 -18.93 4.29 -9.98
C SER A 236 -18.76 2.90 -10.55
N ASN A 237 -18.93 2.75 -11.87
CA ASN A 237 -18.74 1.46 -12.52
C ASN A 237 -17.29 0.98 -12.42
N PHE A 238 -16.33 1.88 -12.59
CA PHE A 238 -14.91 1.55 -12.46
C PHE A 238 -14.55 1.15 -11.03
N GLY A 239 -15.03 1.87 -10.02
CA GLY A 239 -14.85 1.52 -8.62
C GLY A 239 -15.40 0.14 -8.29
N ASN A 240 -16.61 -0.19 -8.81
CA ASN A 240 -17.18 -1.53 -8.65
C ASN A 240 -16.36 -2.62 -9.36
N MET A 241 -15.76 -2.33 -10.51
CA MET A 241 -14.86 -3.28 -11.19
C MET A 241 -13.61 -3.56 -10.36
N VAL A 242 -13.05 -2.54 -9.69
CA VAL A 242 -11.83 -2.65 -8.87
C VAL A 242 -12.11 -3.30 -7.53
N PHE A 243 -13.08 -2.77 -6.76
CA PHE A 243 -13.31 -3.13 -5.36
C PHE A 243 -14.50 -4.05 -5.14
N GLY A 244 -15.38 -4.24 -6.15
CA GLY A 244 -16.60 -5.02 -6.01
C GLY A 244 -17.51 -4.44 -4.91
N GLU A 245 -18.06 -5.29 -4.07
CA GLU A 245 -18.94 -4.91 -2.95
C GLU A 245 -18.31 -3.92 -1.95
N TYR A 246 -16.97 -3.96 -1.79
CA TYR A 246 -16.26 -3.04 -0.90
C TYR A 246 -16.25 -1.59 -1.40
N PHE A 247 -16.56 -1.35 -2.67
CA PHE A 247 -16.60 0.02 -3.20
C PHE A 247 -17.64 0.90 -2.51
N THR A 248 -18.73 0.32 -2.05
CA THR A 248 -19.76 1.06 -1.29
C THR A 248 -19.20 1.71 -0.01
N LEU A 249 -18.16 1.10 0.59
CA LEU A 249 -17.50 1.64 1.79
C LEU A 249 -16.59 2.84 1.50
N LEU A 250 -16.20 3.01 0.23
CA LEU A 250 -15.39 4.14 -0.23
C LEU A 250 -16.24 5.30 -0.75
N GLN A 251 -17.54 5.09 -0.98
CA GLN A 251 -18.41 6.12 -1.50
C GLN A 251 -18.80 7.11 -0.39
N SER A 252 -18.64 8.39 -0.67
CA SER A 252 -19.07 9.50 0.17
C SER A 252 -19.90 10.48 -0.67
N LEU A 253 -20.55 11.47 -0.06
CA LEU A 253 -21.33 12.49 -0.78
C LEU A 253 -20.51 13.27 -1.83
N SER A 254 -19.20 13.27 -1.72
CA SER A 254 -18.29 13.97 -2.64
C SER A 254 -17.42 13.02 -3.48
N PHE A 255 -17.77 11.73 -3.54
CA PHE A 255 -16.88 10.74 -4.16
C PHE A 255 -16.60 11.04 -5.64
N GLU A 256 -17.60 11.46 -6.42
CA GLU A 256 -17.42 11.76 -7.84
C GLU A 256 -16.41 12.89 -8.08
N LYS A 257 -16.49 13.97 -7.28
CA LYS A 257 -15.55 15.08 -7.37
C LYS A 257 -14.12 14.60 -7.03
N LYS A 258 -13.95 13.81 -5.98
CA LYS A 258 -12.66 13.26 -5.59
C LYS A 258 -12.09 12.37 -6.67
N MET A 259 -12.90 11.47 -7.23
CA MET A 259 -12.49 10.62 -8.34
C MET A 259 -12.07 11.45 -9.56
N GLN A 260 -12.79 12.52 -9.88
CA GLN A 260 -12.42 13.40 -10.97
C GLN A 260 -11.06 14.06 -10.75
N GLU A 261 -10.77 14.52 -9.52
CA GLU A 261 -9.50 15.11 -9.15
C GLU A 261 -8.37 14.08 -9.21
N ASP A 262 -8.54 12.90 -8.62
CA ASP A 262 -7.57 11.80 -8.64
C ASP A 262 -7.27 11.30 -10.06
N PHE A 263 -8.30 11.17 -10.90
CA PHE A 263 -8.12 10.78 -12.29
C PHE A 263 -7.39 11.84 -13.12
N ALA A 264 -7.58 13.12 -12.82
CA ALA A 264 -6.80 14.18 -13.45
C ALA A 264 -5.31 14.05 -13.13
N ILE A 265 -4.97 13.76 -11.87
CA ILE A 265 -3.59 13.50 -11.42
C ILE A 265 -3.06 12.21 -12.06
N SER A 266 -3.83 11.12 -12.06
CA SER A 266 -3.41 9.85 -12.69
C SER A 266 -3.04 10.04 -14.16
N LYS A 267 -3.76 10.90 -14.89
CA LYS A 267 -3.41 11.25 -16.28
C LYS A 267 -2.06 11.96 -16.38
N LEU A 268 -1.65 12.74 -15.38
CA LEU A 268 -0.33 13.34 -15.36
C LEU A 268 0.77 12.26 -15.20
N PHE A 269 0.54 11.27 -14.33
CA PHE A 269 1.45 10.12 -14.20
C PHE A 269 1.59 9.33 -15.51
N ILE A 270 0.49 9.15 -16.24
CA ILE A 270 0.47 8.43 -17.53
C ILE A 270 1.18 9.25 -18.63
N ASN A 271 0.91 10.54 -18.71
CA ASN A 271 1.33 11.37 -19.85
C ASN A 271 2.76 11.89 -19.73
N ASN A 272 3.26 12.12 -18.50
CA ASN A 272 4.59 12.66 -18.29
C ASN A 272 5.65 11.55 -18.35
N SER A 273 6.25 11.40 -19.52
CA SER A 273 7.17 10.31 -19.77
C SER A 273 8.61 10.58 -19.33
N THR A 274 9.10 11.83 -19.26
CA THR A 274 10.52 12.08 -18.99
C THR A 274 10.82 13.55 -18.72
N LYS A 275 10.36 14.13 -17.64
CA LYS A 275 11.06 15.29 -17.10
C LYS A 275 11.78 14.89 -15.83
N SER A 276 13.06 15.07 -15.88
CA SER A 276 14.03 14.67 -14.87
C SER A 276 13.65 15.20 -13.49
N ILE A 277 13.26 14.30 -12.60
CA ILE A 277 13.35 14.50 -11.15
C ILE A 277 14.85 14.70 -10.79
N MET A 278 15.75 14.37 -11.72
CA MET A 278 17.21 14.49 -11.57
C MET A 278 17.72 15.94 -11.46
N ASP A 279 16.90 16.94 -11.77
CA ASP A 279 17.34 18.35 -11.65
C ASP A 279 17.32 18.89 -10.21
N GLY A 280 17.25 18.02 -9.21
CA GLY A 280 17.50 18.38 -7.81
C GLY A 280 16.48 19.32 -7.17
N ARG A 281 15.24 19.35 -7.66
CA ARG A 281 14.16 20.21 -7.17
C ARG A 281 13.03 19.42 -6.48
N ILE A 282 13.41 18.49 -5.60
CA ILE A 282 12.49 17.94 -4.57
C ILE A 282 13.18 18.11 -3.23
#